data_8d8006f702f6798b8354fba4666d8ce6
#
_entry.id   8d8006f702f6798b8354fba4666d8ce6
#
_cell.length_a   1.000
_cell.length_b   1.000
_cell.length_c   1.000
_cell.angle_alpha   90.00
_cell.angle_beta   90.00
_cell.angle_gamma   90.00
#
_symmetry.space_group_name_H-M   'P 1'
#
loop_
_entity.id
_entity.type
_entity.pdbx_description
1 polymer ?
#
loop_
_entity_poly.entity_id
_entity_poly.type
_entity_poly.pdbx_seq_one_letter_code
_entity_poly.pdbx_strand_id
1 'polypeptide(L)'
;PEHRYSKPTIMPIGQALNNAIVWSANPEAEALHEYLGVQEVNQTAWNLGLLGTVAGPRYYQTTAFDQANILKNLYKGELISEEASSSMLSLLLSQNVEGYMLAGLPDGLEVAHKTGLIVEYANDAGLVYGPRGPFILVILTRRDDSDWRTFVDAQKVMTDVAAAAYAIHGQ
;
A
#
# COMPACT_ATOMS: atom_id res chain seq x y z
N PRO A 1 17.69 17.62 -13.72
CA PRO A 1 18.57 17.31 -12.62
C PRO A 1 18.85 15.83 -12.67
N GLU A 2 20.13 15.48 -12.97
CA GLU A 2 20.61 14.10 -12.96
C GLU A 2 20.39 13.55 -11.55
N HIS A 3 19.54 12.54 -11.40
CA HIS A 3 19.55 11.69 -10.22
C HIS A 3 20.93 11.03 -10.17
N ARG A 4 21.81 11.57 -9.34
CA ARG A 4 23.04 10.89 -8.99
C ARG A 4 22.64 9.60 -8.30
N TYR A 5 22.78 8.50 -9.02
CA TYR A 5 22.74 7.18 -8.41
C TYR A 5 23.77 7.18 -7.29
N SER A 6 23.32 7.14 -6.07
CA SER A 6 24.18 6.87 -4.93
C SER A 6 24.89 5.54 -5.19
N LYS A 7 26.14 5.41 -4.71
CA LYS A 7 26.91 4.17 -4.85
C LYS A 7 26.05 2.97 -4.44
N PRO A 8 26.16 1.81 -5.13
CA PRO A 8 25.44 0.61 -4.74
C PRO A 8 25.64 0.37 -3.23
N THR A 9 24.53 0.34 -2.51
CA THR A 9 24.56 0.12 -1.06
C THR A 9 24.10 -1.31 -0.82
N ILE A 10 24.94 -2.10 -0.16
CA ILE A 10 24.54 -3.43 0.30
C ILE A 10 23.81 -3.26 1.62
N MET A 11 22.56 -3.74 1.70
CA MET A 11 21.76 -3.70 2.91
C MET A 11 21.05 -5.04 3.15
N PRO A 12 20.72 -5.40 4.40
CA PRO A 12 19.88 -6.56 4.70
C PRO A 12 18.48 -6.45 4.05
N ILE A 13 17.93 -7.57 3.59
CA ILE A 13 16.59 -7.62 2.97
C ILE A 13 15.52 -7.03 3.91
N GLY A 14 15.58 -7.32 5.21
CA GLY A 14 14.66 -6.75 6.20
C GLY A 14 14.71 -5.23 6.26
N GLN A 15 15.89 -4.62 6.08
CA GLN A 15 16.02 -3.16 6.01
C GLN A 15 15.43 -2.61 4.71
N ALA A 16 15.65 -3.29 3.58
CA ALA A 16 15.06 -2.91 2.30
C ALA A 16 13.53 -2.99 2.35
N LEU A 17 12.96 -4.05 2.95
CA LEU A 17 11.52 -4.18 3.19
C LEU A 17 10.98 -3.06 4.07
N ASN A 18 11.65 -2.76 5.18
CA ASN A 18 11.27 -1.65 6.06
C ASN A 18 11.25 -0.32 5.29
N ASN A 19 12.31 -0.02 4.55
CA ASN A 19 12.41 1.22 3.79
C ASN A 19 11.31 1.32 2.71
N ALA A 20 11.08 0.23 1.96
CA ALA A 20 10.07 0.19 0.91
C ALA A 20 8.63 0.35 1.46
N ILE A 21 8.32 -0.26 2.60
CA ILE A 21 6.95 -0.23 3.17
C ILE A 21 6.76 1.01 4.06
N VAL A 22 7.62 1.24 5.06
CA VAL A 22 7.43 2.30 6.06
C VAL A 22 7.68 3.68 5.47
N TRP A 23 8.72 3.84 4.66
CA TRP A 23 9.13 5.12 4.08
C TRP A 23 8.72 5.28 2.61
N SER A 24 8.09 4.27 2.03
CA SER A 24 7.72 4.24 0.60
C SER A 24 8.93 4.51 -0.33
N ALA A 25 10.11 3.97 0.03
CA ALA A 25 11.35 4.19 -0.69
C ALA A 25 11.38 3.39 -2.00
N ASN A 26 11.30 4.10 -3.13
CA ASN A 26 11.28 3.49 -4.46
C ASN A 26 12.54 2.70 -4.81
N PRO A 27 13.78 3.16 -4.50
CA PRO A 27 14.98 2.40 -4.84
C PRO A 27 15.02 1.01 -4.20
N GLU A 28 14.57 0.89 -2.94
CA GLU A 28 14.53 -0.37 -2.23
C GLU A 28 13.41 -1.28 -2.76
N ALA A 29 12.25 -0.70 -3.09
CA ALA A 29 11.16 -1.44 -3.71
C ALA A 29 11.56 -1.99 -5.09
N GLU A 30 12.25 -1.20 -5.91
CA GLU A 30 12.78 -1.62 -7.21
C GLU A 30 13.84 -2.73 -7.05
N ALA A 31 14.78 -2.57 -6.11
CA ALA A 31 15.81 -3.57 -5.84
C ALA A 31 15.21 -4.91 -5.35
N LEU A 32 14.18 -4.87 -4.49
CA LEU A 32 13.46 -6.06 -4.06
C LEU A 32 12.72 -6.73 -5.23
N HIS A 33 12.10 -5.94 -6.09
CA HIS A 33 11.43 -6.47 -7.28
C HIS A 33 12.41 -7.12 -8.27
N GLU A 34 13.57 -6.51 -8.50
CA GLU A 34 14.64 -7.10 -9.31
C GLU A 34 15.19 -8.39 -8.69
N TYR A 35 15.39 -8.39 -7.37
CA TYR A 35 15.90 -9.56 -6.64
C TYR A 35 14.93 -10.76 -6.71
N LEU A 36 13.64 -10.52 -6.54
CA LEU A 36 12.60 -11.55 -6.60
C LEU A 36 12.31 -12.00 -8.04
N GLY A 37 12.33 -11.06 -8.96
CA GLY A 37 11.98 -11.27 -10.36
C GLY A 37 10.47 -11.24 -10.62
N VAL A 38 10.11 -10.69 -11.78
CA VAL A 38 8.71 -10.50 -12.22
C VAL A 38 7.91 -11.80 -12.20
N GLN A 39 8.53 -12.92 -12.60
CA GLN A 39 7.83 -14.21 -12.67
C GLN A 39 7.42 -14.72 -11.30
N GLU A 40 8.31 -14.66 -10.32
CA GLU A 40 8.04 -15.10 -8.94
C GLU A 40 7.00 -14.23 -8.26
N VAL A 41 7.05 -12.91 -8.48
CA VAL A 41 6.03 -11.97 -7.96
C VAL A 41 4.66 -12.31 -8.54
N ASN A 42 4.56 -12.53 -9.85
CA ASN A 42 3.28 -12.88 -10.50
C ASN A 42 2.79 -14.27 -10.10
N GLN A 43 3.67 -15.25 -9.98
CA GLN A 43 3.29 -16.59 -9.51
C GLN A 43 2.78 -16.55 -8.08
N THR A 44 3.41 -15.77 -7.21
CA THR A 44 2.94 -15.55 -5.83
C THR A 44 1.57 -14.88 -5.81
N ALA A 45 1.36 -13.82 -6.58
CA ALA A 45 0.05 -13.18 -6.71
C ALA A 45 -1.03 -14.16 -7.17
N TRP A 46 -0.74 -14.95 -8.19
CA TRP A 46 -1.65 -16.00 -8.68
C TRP A 46 -1.99 -17.03 -7.61
N ASN A 47 -0.97 -17.55 -6.91
CA ASN A 47 -1.15 -18.56 -5.85
C ASN A 47 -1.99 -18.04 -4.68
N LEU A 48 -1.94 -16.72 -4.43
CA LEU A 48 -2.76 -16.03 -3.43
C LEU A 48 -4.18 -15.67 -3.95
N GLY A 49 -4.51 -16.02 -5.19
CA GLY A 49 -5.81 -15.72 -5.80
C GLY A 49 -5.99 -14.26 -6.22
N LEU A 50 -4.90 -13.50 -6.39
CA LEU A 50 -4.91 -12.10 -6.79
C LEU A 50 -4.90 -11.98 -8.31
N LEU A 51 -6.00 -12.38 -8.93
CA LEU A 51 -6.08 -12.58 -10.38
C LEU A 51 -6.05 -11.28 -11.21
N GLY A 52 -6.33 -10.14 -10.60
CA GLY A 52 -6.23 -8.82 -11.21
C GLY A 52 -4.92 -8.10 -10.92
N THR A 53 -3.98 -8.78 -10.21
CA THR A 53 -2.68 -8.20 -9.83
C THR A 53 -1.57 -8.75 -10.71
N VAL A 54 -0.89 -7.86 -11.43
CA VAL A 54 0.20 -8.21 -12.36
C VAL A 54 1.36 -7.24 -12.18
N ALA A 55 2.54 -7.78 -11.93
CA ALA A 55 3.79 -7.04 -12.00
C ALA A 55 4.39 -7.15 -13.40
N GLY A 56 4.74 -6.04 -14.02
CA GLY A 56 5.47 -5.98 -15.28
C GLY A 56 6.82 -5.28 -15.09
N PRO A 57 7.66 -5.23 -16.12
CA PRO A 57 9.00 -4.63 -16.01
C PRO A 57 8.96 -3.11 -15.78
N ARG A 58 7.84 -2.44 -16.08
CA ARG A 58 7.67 -0.98 -15.95
C ARG A 58 6.27 -0.55 -15.52
N TYR A 59 5.38 -1.48 -15.22
CA TYR A 59 4.02 -1.19 -14.78
C TYR A 59 3.58 -2.24 -13.77
N TYR A 60 2.70 -1.82 -12.89
CA TYR A 60 2.03 -2.68 -11.92
C TYR A 60 0.54 -2.45 -12.06
N GLN A 61 -0.19 -3.52 -12.06
CA GLN A 61 -1.65 -3.49 -12.13
C GLN A 61 -2.22 -4.25 -10.93
N THR A 62 -3.28 -3.72 -10.35
CA THR A 62 -4.01 -4.38 -9.29
C THR A 62 -5.47 -3.94 -9.29
N THR A 63 -6.28 -4.55 -8.44
CA THR A 63 -7.67 -4.18 -8.21
C THR A 63 -7.90 -3.90 -6.73
N ALA A 64 -8.93 -3.12 -6.41
CA ALA A 64 -9.32 -2.89 -5.02
C ALA A 64 -9.72 -4.20 -4.32
N PHE A 65 -10.29 -5.15 -5.06
CA PHE A 65 -10.64 -6.47 -4.55
C PHE A 65 -9.40 -7.28 -4.14
N ASP A 66 -8.36 -7.30 -4.98
CA ASP A 66 -7.12 -8.02 -4.67
C ASP A 66 -6.41 -7.41 -3.46
N GLN A 67 -6.32 -6.09 -3.39
CA GLN A 67 -5.75 -5.39 -2.23
C GLN A 67 -6.53 -5.69 -0.95
N ALA A 68 -7.85 -5.70 -1.02
CA ALA A 68 -8.68 -6.07 0.13
C ALA A 68 -8.47 -7.53 0.55
N ASN A 69 -8.27 -8.45 -0.39
CA ASN A 69 -7.98 -9.85 -0.10
C ASN A 69 -6.62 -10.04 0.59
N ILE A 70 -5.57 -9.33 0.15
CA ILE A 70 -4.26 -9.34 0.84
C ILE A 70 -4.43 -8.89 2.29
N LEU A 71 -5.05 -7.73 2.52
CA LEU A 71 -5.26 -7.17 3.85
C LEU A 71 -6.10 -8.07 4.75
N LYS A 72 -7.14 -8.69 4.19
CA LYS A 72 -7.97 -9.67 4.90
C LYS A 72 -7.17 -10.90 5.34
N ASN A 73 -6.36 -11.46 4.44
CA ASN A 73 -5.56 -12.65 4.75
C ASN A 73 -4.43 -12.31 5.72
N LEU A 74 -3.83 -11.11 5.63
CA LEU A 74 -2.89 -10.60 6.63
C LEU A 74 -3.52 -10.51 8.01
N TYR A 75 -4.71 -9.90 8.10
CA TYR A 75 -5.44 -9.76 9.37
C TYR A 75 -5.78 -11.11 10.02
N LYS A 76 -6.09 -12.10 9.22
CA LYS A 76 -6.40 -13.47 9.67
C LYS A 76 -5.17 -14.32 10.00
N GLY A 77 -3.96 -13.87 9.68
CA GLY A 77 -2.75 -14.69 9.79
C GLY A 77 -2.63 -15.77 8.72
N GLU A 78 -3.40 -15.67 7.64
CA GLU A 78 -3.56 -16.72 6.62
C GLU A 78 -2.75 -16.46 5.34
N LEU A 79 -1.95 -15.36 5.25
CA LEU A 79 -1.29 -15.03 3.98
C LEU A 79 -0.17 -16.03 3.63
N ILE A 80 0.78 -16.26 4.53
CA ILE A 80 1.89 -17.22 4.40
C ILE A 80 1.97 -18.08 5.66
N SER A 81 2.11 -17.42 6.80
CA SER A 81 2.07 -17.96 8.15
C SER A 81 1.57 -16.86 9.09
N GLU A 82 1.15 -17.22 10.28
CA GLU A 82 0.71 -16.28 11.32
C GLU A 82 1.84 -15.30 11.68
N GLU A 83 3.07 -15.79 11.86
CA GLU A 83 4.25 -14.98 12.17
C GLU A 83 4.59 -14.02 11.02
N ALA A 84 4.59 -14.49 9.78
CA ALA A 84 4.86 -13.65 8.61
C ALA A 84 3.77 -12.59 8.43
N SER A 85 2.50 -12.95 8.58
CA SER A 85 1.37 -12.01 8.50
C SER A 85 1.45 -10.93 9.57
N SER A 86 1.78 -11.30 10.81
CA SER A 86 1.99 -10.35 11.92
C SER A 86 3.15 -9.38 11.63
N SER A 87 4.25 -9.89 11.09
CA SER A 87 5.40 -9.06 10.72
C SER A 87 5.06 -8.06 9.61
N MET A 88 4.31 -8.50 8.60
CA MET A 88 3.84 -7.62 7.51
C MET A 88 2.86 -6.56 8.02
N LEU A 89 1.92 -6.92 8.90
CA LEU A 89 1.01 -5.95 9.53
C LEU A 89 1.77 -4.92 10.36
N SER A 90 2.81 -5.32 11.08
CA SER A 90 3.64 -4.41 11.86
C SER A 90 4.35 -3.38 10.98
N LEU A 91 4.81 -3.76 9.79
CA LEU A 91 5.38 -2.83 8.81
C LEU A 91 4.33 -1.85 8.29
N LEU A 92 3.11 -2.31 7.99
CA LEU A 92 2.01 -1.46 7.53
C LEU A 92 1.52 -0.49 8.62
N LEU A 93 1.50 -0.91 9.89
CA LEU A 93 1.20 -0.06 11.05
C LEU A 93 2.27 1.02 11.27
N SER A 94 3.50 0.74 10.85
CA SER A 94 4.63 1.67 10.98
C SER A 94 4.76 2.62 9.78
N GLN A 95 3.81 2.61 8.83
CA GLN A 95 3.84 3.49 7.65
C GLN A 95 3.93 4.96 8.07
N ASN A 96 4.91 5.67 7.52
CA ASN A 96 5.24 7.05 7.92
C ASN A 96 4.90 8.08 6.83
N VAL A 97 4.05 7.72 5.88
CA VAL A 97 3.54 8.65 4.86
C VAL A 97 2.16 9.12 5.30
N GLU A 98 2.08 10.37 5.77
CA GLU A 98 0.84 11.00 6.21
C GLU A 98 -0.01 11.50 5.02
N GLY A 99 -1.29 11.71 5.28
CA GLY A 99 -2.24 12.24 4.30
C GLY A 99 -3.16 11.16 3.73
N TYR A 100 -3.66 11.39 2.54
CA TYR A 100 -4.55 10.45 1.84
C TYR A 100 -5.78 10.06 2.69
N MET A 101 -6.04 8.74 2.88
CA MET A 101 -7.20 8.33 3.68
C MET A 101 -7.06 8.67 5.17
N LEU A 102 -5.84 8.77 5.72
CA LEU A 102 -5.66 9.09 7.15
C LEU A 102 -6.27 10.45 7.51
N ALA A 103 -6.20 11.44 6.59
CA ALA A 103 -6.77 12.76 6.81
C ALA A 103 -8.31 12.76 6.98
N GLY A 104 -8.98 11.68 6.59
CA GLY A 104 -10.43 11.49 6.76
C GLY A 104 -10.81 10.65 7.97
N LEU A 105 -9.84 10.17 8.74
CA LEU A 105 -10.04 9.32 9.91
C LEU A 105 -9.75 10.12 11.19
N PRO A 106 -10.32 9.73 12.34
CA PRO A 106 -10.01 10.36 13.63
C PRO A 106 -8.54 10.27 14.00
N ASP A 107 -8.01 11.33 14.61
CA ASP A 107 -6.65 11.36 15.12
C ASP A 107 -6.40 10.22 16.12
N GLY A 108 -5.22 9.59 15.99
CA GLY A 108 -4.78 8.52 16.87
C GLY A 108 -5.41 7.15 16.59
N LEU A 109 -6.20 7.02 15.52
CA LEU A 109 -6.70 5.72 15.09
C LEU A 109 -5.57 4.88 14.49
N GLU A 110 -5.43 3.64 14.92
CA GLU A 110 -4.46 2.73 14.32
C GLU A 110 -4.91 2.30 12.92
N VAL A 111 -4.00 2.43 11.94
CA VAL A 111 -4.25 2.04 10.54
C VAL A 111 -3.02 1.34 9.98
N ALA A 112 -3.16 0.07 9.65
CA ALA A 112 -2.14 -0.65 8.89
C ALA A 112 -2.35 -0.40 7.41
N HIS A 113 -1.56 0.49 6.77
CA HIS A 113 -1.82 0.91 5.39
C HIS A 113 -0.58 1.04 4.53
N LYS A 114 -0.79 1.18 3.23
CA LYS A 114 0.25 1.53 2.26
C LYS A 114 -0.29 2.49 1.22
N THR A 115 0.37 3.63 1.12
CA THR A 115 0.11 4.62 0.08
C THR A 115 0.79 4.26 -1.24
N GLY A 116 0.25 4.71 -2.36
CA GLY A 116 0.86 4.62 -3.68
C GLY A 116 0.63 5.89 -4.47
N LEU A 117 1.72 6.55 -4.88
CA LEU A 117 1.66 7.77 -5.65
C LEU A 117 2.58 7.72 -6.85
N ILE A 118 2.00 7.90 -8.02
CA ILE A 118 2.68 8.20 -9.28
C ILE A 118 1.90 9.28 -10.03
N VAL A 119 2.43 9.78 -11.14
CA VAL A 119 1.87 10.94 -11.87
C VAL A 119 0.36 10.86 -12.09
N GLU A 120 -0.18 9.69 -12.43
CA GLU A 120 -1.59 9.50 -12.80
C GLU A 120 -2.44 8.83 -11.71
N TYR A 121 -1.81 8.32 -10.65
CA TYR A 121 -2.48 7.53 -9.62
C TYR A 121 -2.14 8.04 -8.23
N ALA A 122 -3.16 8.15 -7.39
CA ALA A 122 -3.02 8.35 -5.97
C ALA A 122 -3.90 7.31 -5.26
N ASN A 123 -3.26 6.40 -4.55
CA ASN A 123 -3.91 5.24 -3.98
C ASN A 123 -3.57 5.10 -2.50
N ASP A 124 -4.47 4.50 -1.75
CA ASP A 124 -4.23 4.08 -0.37
C ASP A 124 -5.04 2.83 -0.07
N ALA A 125 -4.44 1.86 0.62
CA ALA A 125 -5.08 0.62 1.00
C ALA A 125 -4.69 0.25 2.43
N GLY A 126 -5.67 -0.03 3.29
CA GLY A 126 -5.39 -0.28 4.69
C GLY A 126 -6.46 -1.04 5.45
N LEU A 127 -6.06 -1.52 6.60
CA LEU A 127 -6.88 -2.08 7.67
C LEU A 127 -7.01 -1.03 8.76
N VAL A 128 -8.23 -0.54 8.97
CA VAL A 128 -8.56 0.51 9.95
C VAL A 128 -9.09 -0.14 11.21
N TYR A 129 -8.48 0.11 12.37
CA TYR A 129 -8.89 -0.46 13.66
C TYR A 129 -9.89 0.47 14.36
N GLY A 130 -11.14 0.43 13.91
CA GLY A 130 -12.23 1.21 14.50
C GLY A 130 -12.76 0.60 15.81
N PRO A 131 -13.46 1.40 16.66
CA PRO A 131 -13.98 0.94 17.95
C PRO A 131 -15.08 -0.14 17.84
N ARG A 132 -15.74 -0.27 16.70
CA ARG A 132 -16.69 -1.37 16.43
C ARG A 132 -16.06 -2.61 15.81
N GLY A 133 -14.75 -2.61 15.67
CA GLY A 133 -13.94 -3.64 15.05
C GLY A 133 -13.22 -3.14 13.79
N PRO A 134 -12.24 -3.91 13.32
CA PRO A 134 -11.47 -3.53 12.15
C PRO A 134 -12.28 -3.65 10.86
N PHE A 135 -12.01 -2.76 9.92
CA PHE A 135 -12.53 -2.83 8.56
C PHE A 135 -11.45 -2.51 7.53
N ILE A 136 -11.60 -3.02 6.33
CA ILE A 136 -10.66 -2.80 5.23
C ILE A 136 -11.18 -1.67 4.36
N LEU A 137 -10.30 -0.72 4.06
CA LEU A 137 -10.58 0.38 3.15
C LEU A 137 -9.51 0.40 2.05
N VAL A 138 -9.94 0.31 0.81
CA VAL A 138 -9.08 0.40 -0.37
C VAL A 138 -9.61 1.48 -1.29
N ILE A 139 -8.79 2.49 -1.56
CA ILE A 139 -9.14 3.60 -2.44
C ILE A 139 -8.10 3.68 -3.54
N LEU A 140 -8.49 3.34 -4.75
CA LEU A 140 -7.66 3.42 -5.94
C LEU A 140 -8.21 4.52 -6.83
N THR A 141 -7.41 5.55 -7.11
CA THR A 141 -7.81 6.66 -7.98
C THR A 141 -6.93 6.72 -9.22
N ARG A 142 -7.51 7.15 -10.33
CA ARG A 142 -6.81 7.47 -11.56
C ARG A 142 -7.19 8.86 -12.02
N ARG A 143 -6.19 9.61 -12.47
CA ARG A 143 -6.38 10.91 -13.10
C ARG A 143 -6.18 10.78 -14.61
N ASP A 144 -6.94 11.54 -15.38
CA ASP A 144 -6.83 11.52 -16.84
C ASP A 144 -5.79 12.52 -17.36
N ASP A 145 -5.22 13.34 -16.47
CA ASP A 145 -4.19 14.34 -16.78
C ASP A 145 -3.03 14.30 -15.77
N SER A 146 -1.94 14.98 -16.10
CA SER A 146 -0.76 15.14 -15.26
C SER A 146 -0.73 16.46 -14.47
N ASP A 147 -1.85 17.18 -14.38
CA ASP A 147 -1.92 18.44 -13.65
C ASP A 147 -1.86 18.17 -12.14
N TRP A 148 -0.87 18.76 -11.47
CA TRP A 148 -0.68 18.63 -10.01
C TRP A 148 -1.91 19.08 -9.19
N ARG A 149 -2.75 19.96 -9.75
CA ARG A 149 -3.99 20.42 -9.09
C ARG A 149 -4.98 19.27 -8.92
N THR A 150 -5.06 18.37 -9.86
CA THR A 150 -5.93 17.19 -9.78
C THR A 150 -5.40 16.15 -8.78
N PHE A 151 -4.13 16.23 -8.39
CA PHE A 151 -3.59 15.45 -7.28
C PHE A 151 -4.21 15.86 -5.94
N VAL A 152 -4.36 17.16 -5.70
CA VAL A 152 -5.06 17.68 -4.50
C VAL A 152 -6.51 17.21 -4.47
N ASP A 153 -7.17 17.17 -5.62
CA ASP A 153 -8.54 16.66 -5.75
C ASP A 153 -8.61 15.16 -5.43
N ALA A 154 -7.65 14.37 -5.91
CA ALA A 154 -7.58 12.93 -5.59
C ALA A 154 -7.36 12.68 -4.09
N GLN A 155 -6.49 13.48 -3.44
CA GLN A 155 -6.32 13.41 -1.98
C GLN A 155 -7.62 13.76 -1.24
N LYS A 156 -8.32 14.81 -1.69
CA LYS A 156 -9.60 15.19 -1.10
C LYS A 156 -10.64 14.08 -1.24
N VAL A 157 -10.74 13.46 -2.41
CA VAL A 157 -11.63 12.31 -2.61
C VAL A 157 -11.31 11.18 -1.64
N MET A 158 -10.03 10.82 -1.46
CA MET A 158 -9.63 9.79 -0.51
C MET A 158 -10.00 10.15 0.94
N THR A 159 -9.78 11.41 1.32
CA THR A 159 -10.18 11.94 2.63
C THR A 159 -11.71 11.83 2.85
N ASP A 160 -12.50 12.29 1.89
CA ASP A 160 -13.97 12.28 1.98
C ASP A 160 -14.52 10.84 2.02
N VAL A 161 -13.97 9.93 1.21
CA VAL A 161 -14.34 8.51 1.21
C VAL A 161 -13.98 7.84 2.53
N ALA A 162 -12.81 8.13 3.09
CA ALA A 162 -12.39 7.57 4.37
C ALA A 162 -13.29 8.05 5.52
N ALA A 163 -13.62 9.34 5.56
CA ALA A 163 -14.53 9.91 6.53
C ALA A 163 -15.94 9.26 6.45
N ALA A 164 -16.47 9.09 5.23
CA ALA A 164 -17.75 8.44 5.00
C ALA A 164 -17.74 6.95 5.42
N ALA A 165 -16.68 6.22 5.07
CA ALA A 165 -16.53 4.83 5.47
C ALA A 165 -16.44 4.67 6.99
N TYR A 166 -15.69 5.56 7.66
CA TYR A 166 -15.61 5.57 9.12
C TYR A 166 -16.96 5.90 9.79
N ALA A 167 -17.70 6.84 9.25
CA ALA A 167 -19.04 7.17 9.75
C ALA A 167 -20.02 5.98 9.70
N ILE A 168 -19.85 5.07 8.74
CA ILE A 168 -20.70 3.88 8.56
C ILE A 168 -20.22 2.70 9.40
N HIS A 169 -18.92 2.44 9.42
CA HIS A 169 -18.35 1.19 9.93
C HIS A 169 -17.48 1.36 11.19
N GLY A 170 -16.95 2.54 11.44
CA GLY A 170 -15.94 2.78 12.44
C GLY A 170 -16.47 3.32 13.78
N GLN A 171 -17.73 3.74 13.85
CA GLN A 171 -18.32 4.33 15.07
C GLN A 171 -19.02 3.30 15.94
#